data_3ced5fe1f5c5f4dc496d9c210146781c
#
_entry.id   3ced5fe1f5c5f4dc496d9c210146781c
#
_cell.length_a   1.000
_cell.length_b   1.000
_cell.length_c   1.000
_cell.angle_alpha   90.00
_cell.angle_beta   90.00
_cell.angle_gamma   90.00
#
_symmetry.space_group_name_H-M   'P 1'
#
loop_
_entity.id
_entity.type
_entity.pdbx_description
1 polymer ?
#
loop_
_entity_poly.entity_id
_entity_poly.type
_entity_poly.pdbx_seq_one_letter_code
_entity_poly.pdbx_strand_id
1 'polypeptide(L)' 'MRYTYKVREFGKEEVQNMYAMSLKKLIRQLDHKKEYAVEYTNKHNNFISTTLRGKEPK' A
#
# COMPACT_ATOMS: atom_id res chain seq x y z
N MET A 1 1.54 -6.04 15.38
CA MET A 1 2.66 -6.26 14.44
C MET A 1 2.47 -5.40 13.20
N ARG A 2 3.49 -4.68 12.80
CA ARG A 2 3.42 -3.81 11.63
C ARG A 2 4.04 -4.50 10.43
N TYR A 3 3.45 -4.27 9.27
CA TYR A 3 3.99 -4.75 8.01
C TYR A 3 4.59 -3.59 7.23
N THR A 4 5.66 -3.86 6.49
CA THR A 4 6.27 -2.88 5.62
C THR A 4 5.71 -3.06 4.21
N TYR A 5 5.21 -1.98 3.66
CA TYR A 5 4.64 -1.96 2.31
C TYR A 5 5.50 -1.06 1.43
N LYS A 6 5.85 -1.56 0.25
CA LYS A 6 6.49 -0.74 -0.77
C LYS A 6 5.41 -0.19 -1.67
N VAL A 7 5.23 1.11 -1.64
CA VAL A 7 4.13 1.79 -2.33
C VAL A 7 4.69 2.70 -3.40
N ARG A 8 4.20 2.55 -4.61
CA ARG A 8 4.58 3.38 -5.73
C ARG A 8 3.34 3.92 -6.41
N GLU A 9 3.27 5.24 -6.58
CA GLU A 9 2.19 5.87 -7.30
C GLU A 9 2.36 5.63 -8.80
N PHE A 10 1.26 5.31 -9.50
CA PHE A 10 1.30 5.13 -10.95
C PHE A 10 1.77 6.42 -11.63
N GLY A 11 2.67 6.25 -12.59
CA GLY A 11 3.26 7.37 -13.30
C GLY A 11 4.49 7.95 -12.64
N LYS A 12 4.86 7.45 -11.48
CA LYS A 12 6.06 7.88 -10.76
C LYS A 12 7.00 6.72 -10.52
N GLU A 13 8.28 7.01 -10.48
CA GLU A 13 9.30 5.97 -10.25
C GLU A 13 9.67 5.82 -8.79
N GLU A 14 9.32 6.78 -7.96
CA GLU A 14 9.66 6.74 -6.54
C GLU A 14 8.86 5.70 -5.79
N VAL A 15 9.58 4.91 -5.00
CA VAL A 15 8.97 3.92 -4.12
C VAL A 15 9.08 4.42 -2.69
N GLN A 16 7.97 4.42 -1.97
CA GLN A 16 7.94 4.80 -0.57
C GLN A 16 7.71 3.58 0.30
N ASN A 17 8.44 3.51 1.40
CA ASN A 17 8.20 2.47 2.39
C ASN A 17 7.18 2.99 3.39
N MET A 18 6.06 2.30 3.50
CA MET A 18 5.00 2.67 4.42
C MET A 18 4.76 1.53 5.41
N TYR A 19 4.32 1.89 6.60
CA TYR A 19 4.09 0.94 7.66
C TYR A 19 2.63 0.98 8.08
N ALA A 20 2.03 -0.19 8.22
CA ALA A 20 0.66 -0.29 8.68
C ALA A 20 0.44 -1.65 9.32
N MET A 21 -0.54 -1.72 10.20
CA MET A 21 -0.91 -2.98 10.86
C MET A 21 -1.74 -3.88 9.96
N SER A 22 -2.38 -3.32 8.94
CA SER A 22 -3.17 -4.06 7.98
C SER A 22 -3.25 -3.30 6.67
N LEU A 23 -3.62 -4.01 5.61
CA LEU A 23 -3.82 -3.40 4.30
C LEU A 23 -4.92 -2.34 4.34
N LYS A 24 -5.96 -2.61 5.10
CA LYS A 24 -7.07 -1.67 5.28
C LYS A 24 -6.60 -0.34 5.87
N LYS A 25 -5.69 -0.40 6.83
CA LYS A 25 -5.12 0.81 7.44
C LYS A 25 -4.16 1.50 6.49
N LEU A 26 -3.45 0.75 5.66
CA LEU A 26 -2.59 1.33 4.63
C LEU A 26 -3.41 2.16 3.65
N ILE A 27 -4.54 1.61 3.19
CA ILE A 27 -5.42 2.28 2.23
C ILE A 27 -5.88 3.64 2.76
N ARG A 28 -6.11 3.76 4.06
CA ARG A 28 -6.52 5.02 4.68
C ARG A 28 -5.45 6.10 4.61
N GLN A 29 -4.19 5.70 4.44
CA GLN A 29 -3.08 6.65 4.32
C GLN A 29 -2.86 7.10 2.88
N LEU A 30 -3.51 6.45 1.92
CA LEU A 30 -3.34 6.74 0.51
C LEU A 30 -4.39 7.73 0.01
N ASP A 31 -4.03 8.48 -1.05
CA ASP A 31 -4.94 9.42 -1.66
C ASP A 31 -5.99 8.67 -2.49
N HIS A 32 -7.27 8.91 -2.22
CA HIS A 32 -8.35 8.22 -2.91
C HIS A 32 -8.45 8.60 -4.40
N LYS A 33 -7.80 9.67 -4.80
CA LYS A 33 -7.79 10.11 -6.20
C LYS A 33 -6.68 9.48 -7.02
N LYS A 34 -5.82 8.69 -6.38
CA LYS A 34 -4.65 8.11 -7.02
C LYS A 34 -4.65 6.61 -6.89
N GLU A 35 -3.98 5.96 -7.82
CA GLU A 35 -3.78 4.53 -7.78
C GLU A 35 -2.32 4.23 -7.46
N TYR A 36 -2.10 3.15 -6.71
CA TYR A 36 -0.78 2.78 -6.24
C TYR A 36 -0.50 1.31 -6.51
N ALA A 37 0.74 1.03 -6.86
CA ALA A 37 1.23 -0.34 -6.89
C ALA A 37 1.86 -0.63 -5.52
N VAL A 38 1.39 -1.68 -4.87
CA VAL A 38 1.82 -2.03 -3.53
C VAL A 38 2.39 -3.43 -3.52
N GLU A 39 3.58 -3.58 -2.93
CA GLU A 39 4.23 -4.86 -2.77
C GLU A 39 4.54 -5.09 -1.30
N TYR A 40 4.26 -6.28 -0.82
CA TYR A 40 4.51 -6.61 0.58
C TYR A 40 4.61 -8.12 0.77
N THR A 41 5.13 -8.51 1.94
CA THR A 41 5.14 -9.91 2.36
C THR A 41 4.14 -10.07 3.49
N ASN A 42 3.20 -11.02 3.34
CA ASN A 42 2.19 -11.23 4.37
C ASN A 42 2.73 -12.08 5.53
N LYS A 43 1.85 -12.34 6.52
CA LYS A 43 2.24 -13.10 7.72
C LYS A 43 2.62 -14.55 7.41
N HIS A 44 2.23 -15.06 6.26
CA HIS A 44 2.56 -16.41 5.82
C HIS A 44 3.85 -16.45 5.00
N ASN A 45 4.57 -15.33 4.96
CA ASN A 45 5.82 -15.18 4.22
C ASN A 45 5.65 -15.31 2.71
N ASN A 46 4.47 -14.96 2.21
CA ASN A 46 4.17 -14.91 0.78
C ASN A 46 4.33 -13.50 0.27
N PHE A 47 5.06 -13.34 -0.83
CA PHE A 47 5.20 -12.04 -1.49
C PHE A 47 3.93 -11.73 -2.28
N ILE A 48 3.36 -10.55 -2.06
CA ILE A 48 2.13 -10.13 -2.72
C ILE A 48 2.38 -8.80 -3.42
N SER A 49 1.99 -8.75 -4.69
CA SER A 49 2.04 -7.53 -5.48
C SER A 49 0.64 -7.23 -5.97
N THR A 50 0.14 -6.04 -5.66
CA THR A 50 -1.24 -5.69 -5.98
C THR A 50 -1.36 -4.20 -6.29
N THR A 51 -2.48 -3.82 -6.88
CA THR A 51 -2.81 -2.43 -7.16
C THR A 51 -3.93 -2.00 -6.22
N LEU A 52 -3.72 -0.85 -5.57
CA LEU A 52 -4.70 -0.32 -4.63
C LEU A 52 -5.01 1.12 -4.94
N ARG A 53 -6.21 1.54 -4.58
CA ARG A 53 -6.63 2.93 -4.59
C ARG A 53 -6.94 3.32 -3.16
N GLY A 54 -6.60 4.55 -2.79
CA GLY A 54 -6.94 5.06 -1.47
C GLY A 54 -8.45 5.07 -1.25
N LYS A 55 -8.86 4.92 0.00
CA LYS A 55 -10.28 4.92 0.33
C LYS A 55 -10.79 6.35 0.44
N GLU A 56 -11.93 6.60 -0.17
CA GLU A 56 -12.56 7.91 -0.10
C GLU A 56 -12.98 8.23 1.33
N PRO A 57 -12.61 9.40 1.86
CA PRO A 57 -13.05 9.79 3.20
C PRO A 57 -14.54 10.07 3.21
N LYS A 58 -15.17 9.65 4.27
CA LYS A 58 -16.58 9.97 4.48
C LYS A 58 -16.73 11.16 5.40
#